data_975e9e5c5131668941482117b1467ae9
#
_entry.id   975e9e5c5131668941482117b1467ae9
#
_cell.length_a   1.000
_cell.length_b   1.000
_cell.length_c   1.000
_cell.angle_alpha   90.00
_cell.angle_beta   90.00
_cell.angle_gamma   90.00
#
_symmetry.space_group_name_H-M   'P 1'
#
loop_
_entity.id
_entity.type
_entity.pdbx_description
1 polymer ?
#
loop_
_entity_poly.entity_id
_entity_poly.type
_entity_poly.pdbx_seq_one_letter_code
_entity_poly.pdbx_strand_id
1 'polypeptide(L)'
;MSIRERLSGNEATAIAMKQINPDVVAAFPITPSTEIPQYFSTFVSNGEVDTEFVAVESEHSAMSATIGAEAAGARAMTATSANGLSLMWEMIYIASSLRLPIVMALVNRAVSGPLNIHNDHSDAMGVRDAGWIMLFSENNQEAYDNMLMAHRIAEHKDVQLPVMVCQDGFITSHSIENIELENDEEVKKFVGQYKPEHYLLNDKEPIAIGPLDLQAYLFEHKAQQAEAMKNAKKVIKEVAKEFEKWTGRKYEFFEKYKLDDAEIAIVCMNSTAGTTKAVVDELREKGVKAGLLKLRMFRPFPAEEIAEALQGLKAVAILDKADSLNSAGGALFEDVTSAMYVNKKQVPMVNYIYGIGGRDTTKMQIESVYNDLQEIVKTGETGNPYRYLGLRKGEE
;
A
#
# COMPACT_ATOMS: atom_id res chain seq x y z
N MET A 1 -17.27 -20.29 8.10
CA MET A 1 -18.25 -19.39 7.45
C MET A 1 -17.83 -17.98 7.77
N SER A 2 -17.74 -17.13 6.76
CA SER A 2 -17.46 -15.69 6.94
C SER A 2 -18.61 -15.02 7.71
N ILE A 3 -18.27 -13.99 8.48
CA ILE A 3 -19.23 -13.19 9.26
C ILE A 3 -19.30 -11.82 8.58
N ARG A 4 -20.52 -11.35 8.31
CA ARG A 4 -20.72 -9.99 7.79
C ARG A 4 -20.85 -9.00 8.92
N GLU A 5 -19.96 -8.01 8.91
CA GLU A 5 -19.91 -6.93 9.89
C GLU A 5 -19.91 -5.55 9.21
N ARG A 6 -20.26 -4.51 9.97
CA ARG A 6 -20.17 -3.11 9.54
C ARG A 6 -19.06 -2.45 10.30
N LEU A 7 -17.94 -2.23 9.62
CA LEU A 7 -16.69 -1.77 10.25
C LEU A 7 -16.08 -0.63 9.44
N SER A 8 -15.38 0.24 10.15
CA SER A 8 -14.44 1.19 9.53
C SER A 8 -13.17 0.46 9.05
N GLY A 9 -12.39 1.10 8.19
CA GLY A 9 -11.11 0.54 7.77
C GLY A 9 -10.13 0.34 8.92
N ASN A 10 -10.16 1.24 9.94
CA ASN A 10 -9.34 1.09 11.14
C ASN A 10 -9.79 -0.10 12.00
N GLU A 11 -11.11 -0.27 12.20
CA GLU A 11 -11.66 -1.43 12.91
C GLU A 11 -11.33 -2.72 12.19
N ALA A 12 -11.53 -2.78 10.87
CA ALA A 12 -11.22 -3.94 10.05
C ALA A 12 -9.73 -4.32 10.15
N THR A 13 -8.84 -3.33 10.11
CA THR A 13 -7.40 -3.52 10.29
C THR A 13 -7.07 -4.03 11.70
N ALA A 14 -7.64 -3.43 12.75
CA ALA A 14 -7.42 -3.87 14.13
C ALA A 14 -7.93 -5.31 14.38
N ILE A 15 -9.07 -5.69 13.78
CA ILE A 15 -9.60 -7.06 13.85
C ILE A 15 -8.67 -8.04 13.11
N ALA A 16 -8.16 -7.67 11.93
CA ALA A 16 -7.17 -8.50 11.25
C ALA A 16 -5.92 -8.73 12.12
N MET A 17 -5.40 -7.67 12.77
CA MET A 17 -4.29 -7.77 13.71
C MET A 17 -4.62 -8.68 14.91
N LYS A 18 -5.84 -8.56 15.46
CA LYS A 18 -6.33 -9.45 16.54
C LYS A 18 -6.31 -10.92 16.09
N GLN A 19 -6.83 -11.21 14.90
CA GLN A 19 -6.92 -12.57 14.38
C GLN A 19 -5.55 -13.18 14.05
N ILE A 20 -4.60 -12.35 13.64
CA ILE A 20 -3.19 -12.71 13.46
C ILE A 20 -2.54 -13.07 14.80
N ASN A 21 -2.91 -12.35 15.87
CA ASN A 21 -2.38 -12.49 17.22
C ASN A 21 -0.85 -12.45 17.23
N PRO A 22 -0.21 -11.32 16.83
CA PRO A 22 1.25 -11.20 16.84
C PRO A 22 1.79 -11.26 18.27
N ASP A 23 3.08 -11.59 18.42
CA ASP A 23 3.71 -11.62 19.75
C ASP A 23 3.86 -10.21 20.35
N VAL A 24 4.13 -9.20 19.50
CA VAL A 24 4.35 -7.82 19.94
C VAL A 24 3.65 -6.83 19.02
N VAL A 25 2.97 -5.85 19.59
CA VAL A 25 2.52 -4.63 18.92
C VAL A 25 3.06 -3.42 19.65
N ALA A 26 3.96 -2.66 19.03
CA ALA A 26 4.47 -1.41 19.58
C ALA A 26 3.86 -0.24 18.79
N ALA A 27 3.25 0.72 19.48
CA ALA A 27 2.55 1.80 18.80
C ALA A 27 2.60 3.12 19.59
N PHE A 28 2.56 4.22 18.81
CA PHE A 28 2.27 5.57 19.27
C PHE A 28 1.07 6.11 18.48
N PRO A 29 0.03 6.65 19.14
CA PRO A 29 -1.19 7.07 18.48
C PRO A 29 -0.99 8.35 17.65
N ILE A 30 -1.35 8.31 16.38
CA ILE A 30 -1.35 9.46 15.47
C ILE A 30 -2.58 9.43 14.56
N THR A 31 -3.27 10.57 14.42
CA THR A 31 -4.43 10.72 13.51
C THR A 31 -3.99 10.54 12.05
N PRO A 32 -4.73 9.76 11.20
CA PRO A 32 -5.99 9.07 11.47
C PRO A 32 -5.84 7.57 11.82
N SER A 33 -4.66 7.07 12.15
CA SER A 33 -4.45 5.67 12.55
C SER A 33 -4.75 5.38 14.03
N THR A 34 -5.06 6.39 14.81
CA THR A 34 -5.21 6.31 16.29
C THR A 34 -6.14 5.18 16.76
N GLU A 35 -7.23 4.92 16.04
CA GLU A 35 -8.20 3.88 16.40
C GLU A 35 -7.61 2.47 16.32
N ILE A 36 -6.65 2.20 15.44
CA ILE A 36 -6.03 0.88 15.32
C ILE A 36 -5.38 0.45 16.65
N PRO A 37 -4.40 1.19 17.21
CA PRO A 37 -3.82 0.81 18.49
C PRO A 37 -4.83 0.91 19.65
N GLN A 38 -5.85 1.77 19.58
CA GLN A 38 -6.90 1.84 20.61
C GLN A 38 -7.75 0.57 20.65
N TYR A 39 -8.27 0.11 19.51
CA TYR A 39 -9.00 -1.15 19.44
C TYR A 39 -8.12 -2.33 19.85
N PHE A 40 -6.87 -2.34 19.36
CA PHE A 40 -5.97 -3.44 19.67
C PHE A 40 -5.63 -3.51 21.17
N SER A 41 -5.37 -2.37 21.82
CA SER A 41 -5.15 -2.32 23.27
C SER A 41 -6.37 -2.80 24.07
N THR A 42 -7.58 -2.61 23.54
CA THR A 42 -8.82 -3.13 24.14
C THR A 42 -8.85 -4.66 24.04
N PHE A 43 -8.47 -5.25 22.91
CA PHE A 43 -8.37 -6.72 22.76
C PHE A 43 -7.37 -7.32 23.76
N VAL A 44 -6.22 -6.68 23.94
CA VAL A 44 -5.23 -7.09 24.96
C VAL A 44 -5.82 -7.00 26.37
N SER A 45 -6.46 -5.88 26.73
CA SER A 45 -7.03 -5.67 28.05
C SER A 45 -8.16 -6.66 28.37
N ASN A 46 -8.90 -7.10 27.36
CA ASN A 46 -9.96 -8.09 27.49
C ASN A 46 -9.42 -9.54 27.52
N GLY A 47 -8.12 -9.77 27.28
CA GLY A 47 -7.54 -11.10 27.16
C GLY A 47 -7.96 -11.85 25.89
N GLU A 48 -8.28 -11.12 24.81
CA GLU A 48 -8.68 -11.70 23.53
C GLU A 48 -7.47 -12.08 22.65
N VAL A 49 -6.27 -11.61 23.01
CA VAL A 49 -5.00 -11.88 22.35
C VAL A 49 -3.90 -12.12 23.39
N ASP A 50 -2.85 -12.83 23.00
CA ASP A 50 -1.67 -13.10 23.85
C ASP A 50 -0.54 -12.09 23.63
N THR A 51 -0.81 -11.03 22.86
CA THR A 51 0.15 -10.03 22.40
C THR A 51 0.64 -9.14 23.55
N GLU A 52 1.96 -8.90 23.62
CA GLU A 52 2.52 -7.80 24.40
C GLU A 52 2.28 -6.47 23.66
N PHE A 53 1.48 -5.59 24.24
CA PHE A 53 1.22 -4.26 23.71
C PHE A 53 2.13 -3.22 24.35
N VAL A 54 3.05 -2.65 23.57
CA VAL A 54 4.06 -1.70 24.03
C VAL A 54 3.66 -0.29 23.61
N ALA A 55 3.09 0.46 24.54
CA ALA A 55 2.86 1.90 24.38
C ALA A 55 4.18 2.66 24.57
N VAL A 56 4.57 3.43 23.56
CA VAL A 56 5.85 4.16 23.55
C VAL A 56 5.62 5.67 23.47
N GLU A 57 6.68 6.47 23.62
CA GLU A 57 6.61 7.93 23.64
C GLU A 57 6.74 8.60 22.26
N SER A 58 7.09 7.83 21.22
CA SER A 58 7.20 8.33 19.84
C SER A 58 7.11 7.22 18.82
N GLU A 59 6.83 7.60 17.57
CA GLU A 59 6.80 6.63 16.46
C GLU A 59 8.20 6.04 16.19
N HIS A 60 9.26 6.81 16.37
CA HIS A 60 10.63 6.29 16.25
C HIS A 60 10.86 5.14 17.25
N SER A 61 10.44 5.31 18.50
CA SER A 61 10.51 4.27 19.53
C SER A 61 9.60 3.09 19.21
N ALA A 62 8.41 3.33 18.63
CA ALA A 62 7.53 2.24 18.20
C ALA A 62 8.21 1.34 17.17
N MET A 63 8.81 1.91 16.13
CA MET A 63 9.52 1.11 15.12
C MET A 63 10.79 0.47 15.70
N SER A 64 11.51 1.16 16.59
CA SER A 64 12.69 0.59 17.25
C SER A 64 12.34 -0.63 18.10
N ALA A 65 11.25 -0.57 18.88
CA ALA A 65 10.76 -1.69 19.67
C ALA A 65 10.28 -2.85 18.77
N THR A 66 9.57 -2.53 17.68
CA THR A 66 9.12 -3.53 16.69
C THR A 66 10.30 -4.25 16.04
N ILE A 67 11.36 -3.51 15.64
CA ILE A 67 12.60 -4.08 15.10
C ILE A 67 13.28 -4.99 16.12
N GLY A 68 13.39 -4.54 17.38
CA GLY A 68 13.99 -5.33 18.44
C GLY A 68 13.24 -6.63 18.70
N ALA A 69 11.92 -6.59 18.75
CA ALA A 69 11.06 -7.76 18.93
C ALA A 69 11.20 -8.74 17.75
N GLU A 70 11.12 -8.26 16.53
CA GLU A 70 11.26 -9.11 15.34
C GLU A 70 12.66 -9.73 15.24
N ALA A 71 13.71 -8.95 15.52
CA ALA A 71 15.08 -9.45 15.57
C ALA A 71 15.28 -10.51 16.68
N ALA A 72 14.53 -10.44 17.77
CA ALA A 72 14.55 -11.43 18.84
C ALA A 72 13.81 -12.73 18.47
N GLY A 73 13.04 -12.73 17.39
CA GLY A 73 12.31 -13.91 16.88
C GLY A 73 10.80 -13.86 17.11
N ALA A 74 10.27 -12.71 17.56
CA ALA A 74 8.84 -12.49 17.73
C ALA A 74 8.20 -12.00 16.43
N ARG A 75 6.94 -12.37 16.18
CA ARG A 75 6.13 -11.72 15.14
C ARG A 75 5.69 -10.36 15.63
N ALA A 76 6.08 -9.28 14.94
CA ALA A 76 5.85 -7.92 15.41
C ALA A 76 5.10 -7.05 14.38
N MET A 77 4.18 -6.22 14.90
CA MET A 77 3.38 -5.28 14.09
C MET A 77 3.40 -3.88 14.68
N THR A 78 3.08 -2.90 13.83
CA THR A 78 2.86 -1.50 14.23
C THR A 78 1.84 -0.83 13.32
N ALA A 79 1.40 0.39 13.70
CA ALA A 79 0.53 1.24 12.89
C ALA A 79 0.96 2.70 13.01
N THR A 80 0.88 3.46 11.91
CA THR A 80 1.26 4.88 11.88
C THR A 80 0.60 5.64 10.72
N SER A 81 0.92 6.94 10.61
CA SER A 81 0.48 7.87 9.56
C SER A 81 1.50 8.99 9.38
N ALA A 82 1.57 9.59 8.19
CA ALA A 82 2.19 10.89 7.91
C ALA A 82 3.53 11.17 8.63
N ASN A 83 3.48 12.16 9.55
CA ASN A 83 4.66 12.59 10.31
C ASN A 83 5.21 11.51 11.22
N GLY A 84 4.37 10.56 11.68
CA GLY A 84 4.82 9.39 12.40
C GLY A 84 5.71 8.51 11.51
N LEU A 85 5.31 8.26 10.27
CA LEU A 85 6.16 7.54 9.31
C LEU A 85 7.45 8.33 9.01
N SER A 86 7.36 9.66 8.89
CA SER A 86 8.54 10.51 8.67
C SER A 86 9.50 10.45 9.86
N LEU A 87 8.99 10.40 11.09
CA LEU A 87 9.81 10.25 12.30
C LEU A 87 10.45 8.85 12.39
N MET A 88 9.81 7.82 11.81
CA MET A 88 10.38 6.47 11.69
C MET A 88 11.42 6.34 10.56
N TRP A 89 11.70 7.37 9.77
CA TRP A 89 12.38 7.26 8.49
C TRP A 89 13.69 6.46 8.55
N GLU A 90 14.56 6.73 9.52
CA GLU A 90 15.78 5.97 9.75
C GLU A 90 15.49 4.47 10.00
N MET A 91 14.53 4.21 10.88
CA MET A 91 14.17 2.87 11.30
C MET A 91 13.50 2.05 10.18
N ILE A 92 12.80 2.72 9.25
CA ILE A 92 12.20 2.08 8.07
C ILE A 92 13.29 1.44 7.19
N TYR A 93 14.40 2.15 6.96
CA TYR A 93 15.55 1.60 6.21
C TYR A 93 16.27 0.49 6.98
N ILE A 94 16.39 0.61 8.30
CA ILE A 94 17.00 -0.40 9.15
C ILE A 94 16.17 -1.69 9.10
N ALA A 95 14.87 -1.64 9.27
CA ALA A 95 13.98 -2.80 9.24
C ALA A 95 14.15 -3.63 7.96
N SER A 96 14.10 -2.97 6.80
CA SER A 96 14.23 -3.63 5.50
C SER A 96 15.64 -4.17 5.24
N SER A 97 16.68 -3.44 5.68
CA SER A 97 18.09 -3.85 5.53
C SER A 97 18.45 -5.04 6.40
N LEU A 98 17.85 -5.13 7.59
CA LEU A 98 18.00 -6.28 8.49
C LEU A 98 17.11 -7.47 8.11
N ARG A 99 16.33 -7.33 7.04
CA ARG A 99 15.48 -8.41 6.52
C ARG A 99 14.43 -8.90 7.54
N LEU A 100 13.86 -7.95 8.30
CA LEU A 100 12.86 -8.23 9.33
C LEU A 100 11.44 -8.17 8.73
N PRO A 101 10.67 -9.26 8.81
CA PRO A 101 9.35 -9.35 8.16
C PRO A 101 8.21 -8.65 8.93
N ILE A 102 8.46 -7.43 9.37
CA ILE A 102 7.50 -6.59 10.08
C ILE A 102 6.31 -6.24 9.19
N VAL A 103 5.10 -6.25 9.76
CA VAL A 103 3.90 -5.74 9.07
C VAL A 103 3.44 -4.45 9.73
N MET A 104 3.26 -3.41 8.91
CA MET A 104 2.80 -2.10 9.35
C MET A 104 1.49 -1.72 8.65
N ALA A 105 0.49 -1.33 9.44
CA ALA A 105 -0.69 -0.64 8.94
C ALA A 105 -0.37 0.84 8.75
N LEU A 106 -0.43 1.34 7.52
CA LEU A 106 -0.20 2.74 7.19
C LEU A 106 -1.52 3.40 6.77
N VAL A 107 -2.03 4.28 7.62
CA VAL A 107 -3.22 5.08 7.29
C VAL A 107 -2.74 6.39 6.67
N ASN A 108 -2.79 6.45 5.34
CA ASN A 108 -2.18 7.53 4.56
C ASN A 108 -2.73 8.91 4.93
N ARG A 109 -1.84 9.83 5.16
CA ARG A 109 -2.12 11.22 5.51
C ARG A 109 -1.04 12.13 4.95
N ALA A 110 -1.44 13.38 4.59
CA ALA A 110 -0.52 14.42 4.17
C ALA A 110 0.61 14.66 5.19
N VAL A 111 1.85 14.68 4.71
CA VAL A 111 3.01 15.05 5.54
C VAL A 111 2.97 16.56 5.77
N SER A 112 3.18 16.97 7.03
CA SER A 112 3.09 18.37 7.45
C SER A 112 4.07 19.29 6.74
N GLY A 113 3.55 20.46 6.47
CA GLY A 113 4.17 21.64 5.96
C GLY A 113 3.33 22.31 4.86
N PRO A 114 2.15 22.92 5.20
CA PRO A 114 1.50 23.13 6.52
C PRO A 114 0.83 21.87 7.09
N LEU A 115 0.44 21.93 8.37
CA LEU A 115 -0.25 20.82 9.03
C LEU A 115 -1.59 20.52 8.36
N ASN A 116 -1.75 19.27 7.98
CA ASN A 116 -3.01 18.71 7.48
C ASN A 116 -3.16 17.30 8.04
N ILE A 117 -4.37 16.90 8.45
CA ILE A 117 -4.63 15.57 9.02
C ILE A 117 -5.34 14.64 8.04
N HIS A 118 -5.71 15.14 6.86
CA HIS A 118 -6.45 14.39 5.87
C HIS A 118 -5.54 13.65 4.90
N ASN A 119 -6.17 12.80 4.11
CA ASN A 119 -5.51 11.88 3.22
C ASN A 119 -4.74 12.55 2.07
N ASP A 120 -3.52 12.13 1.88
CA ASP A 120 -2.84 12.00 0.59
C ASP A 120 -1.75 10.91 0.72
N HIS A 121 -0.97 10.69 -0.32
CA HIS A 121 0.03 9.62 -0.33
C HIS A 121 1.47 10.12 -0.11
N SER A 122 1.66 11.38 0.30
CA SER A 122 3.01 11.95 0.47
C SER A 122 3.85 11.20 1.50
N ASP A 123 3.21 10.62 2.53
CA ASP A 123 3.87 9.79 3.51
C ASP A 123 4.45 8.49 2.90
N ALA A 124 3.63 7.69 2.24
CA ALA A 124 4.05 6.45 1.59
C ALA A 124 5.08 6.72 0.48
N MET A 125 4.88 7.77 -0.32
CA MET A 125 5.81 8.14 -1.39
C MET A 125 7.17 8.60 -0.84
N GLY A 126 7.21 9.19 0.34
CA GLY A 126 8.46 9.57 1.03
C GLY A 126 9.36 8.39 1.37
N VAL A 127 8.83 7.18 1.49
CA VAL A 127 9.56 5.96 1.84
C VAL A 127 9.49 4.87 0.74
N ARG A 128 9.02 5.21 -0.45
CA ARG A 128 8.81 4.27 -1.56
C ARG A 128 10.05 3.45 -1.95
N ASP A 129 11.24 3.97 -1.67
CA ASP A 129 12.51 3.35 -2.03
C ASP A 129 13.25 2.74 -0.81
N ALA A 130 12.56 2.63 0.32
CA ALA A 130 13.14 2.11 1.56
C ALA A 130 13.23 0.57 1.64
N GLY A 131 12.78 -0.15 0.60
CA GLY A 131 12.87 -1.61 0.54
C GLY A 131 11.73 -2.34 1.25
N TRP A 132 10.59 -1.69 1.45
CA TRP A 132 9.35 -2.28 1.94
C TRP A 132 8.47 -2.73 0.79
N ILE A 133 7.77 -3.84 0.96
CA ILE A 133 6.64 -4.21 0.10
C ILE A 133 5.48 -3.28 0.44
N MET A 134 4.79 -2.75 -0.58
CA MET A 134 3.73 -1.76 -0.38
C MET A 134 2.46 -2.20 -1.09
N LEU A 135 1.41 -2.47 -0.31
CA LEU A 135 0.08 -2.85 -0.78
C LEU A 135 -0.91 -1.73 -0.47
N PHE A 136 -1.65 -1.27 -1.48
CA PHE A 136 -2.63 -0.19 -1.38
C PHE A 136 -4.04 -0.75 -1.46
N SER A 137 -4.89 -0.39 -0.52
CA SER A 137 -6.23 -0.94 -0.34
C SER A 137 -7.31 0.04 -0.81
N GLU A 138 -8.20 -0.40 -1.70
CA GLU A 138 -9.30 0.42 -2.23
C GLU A 138 -10.37 0.74 -1.17
N ASN A 139 -10.69 -0.26 -0.35
CA ASN A 139 -11.81 -0.24 0.59
C ASN A 139 -11.49 -1.01 1.87
N ASN A 140 -12.43 -1.08 2.80
CA ASN A 140 -12.25 -1.72 4.10
C ASN A 140 -12.01 -3.23 3.99
N GLN A 141 -12.66 -3.90 3.02
CA GLN A 141 -12.41 -5.32 2.76
C GLN A 141 -10.98 -5.57 2.30
N GLU A 142 -10.47 -4.76 1.39
CA GLU A 142 -9.08 -4.89 0.94
C GLU A 142 -8.08 -4.57 2.05
N ALA A 143 -8.37 -3.60 2.94
CA ALA A 143 -7.52 -3.31 4.09
C ALA A 143 -7.39 -4.53 5.01
N TYR A 144 -8.52 -5.17 5.35
CA TYR A 144 -8.57 -6.41 6.12
C TYR A 144 -7.82 -7.56 5.44
N ASP A 145 -8.14 -7.84 4.18
CA ASP A 145 -7.58 -8.96 3.43
C ASP A 145 -6.07 -8.82 3.19
N ASN A 146 -5.61 -7.60 2.88
CA ASN A 146 -4.19 -7.31 2.71
C ASN A 146 -3.40 -7.51 4.01
N MET A 147 -3.96 -7.14 5.17
CA MET A 147 -3.33 -7.39 6.47
C MET A 147 -3.14 -8.90 6.72
N LEU A 148 -4.14 -9.73 6.42
CA LEU A 148 -4.03 -11.18 6.58
C LEU A 148 -2.97 -11.80 5.66
N MET A 149 -2.87 -11.33 4.42
CA MET A 149 -1.87 -11.81 3.47
C MET A 149 -0.45 -11.31 3.77
N ALA A 150 -0.32 -10.14 4.40
CA ALA A 150 0.95 -9.44 4.57
C ALA A 150 2.01 -10.26 5.30
N HIS A 151 1.65 -10.96 6.39
CA HIS A 151 2.60 -11.81 7.12
C HIS A 151 3.09 -12.99 6.30
N ARG A 152 2.20 -13.67 5.56
CA ARG A 152 2.58 -14.76 4.67
C ARG A 152 3.58 -14.32 3.60
N ILE A 153 3.44 -13.08 3.14
CA ILE A 153 4.35 -12.47 2.16
C ILE A 153 5.67 -12.11 2.82
N ALA A 154 5.62 -11.38 3.93
CA ALA A 154 6.79 -10.88 4.64
C ALA A 154 7.69 -12.00 5.16
N GLU A 155 7.10 -13.00 5.81
CA GLU A 155 7.79 -14.11 6.48
C GLU A 155 8.25 -15.22 5.50
N HIS A 156 7.89 -15.13 4.21
CA HIS A 156 8.30 -16.15 3.25
C HIS A 156 9.83 -16.19 3.15
N LYS A 157 10.43 -17.40 3.21
CA LYS A 157 11.87 -17.61 3.23
C LYS A 157 12.66 -16.95 2.10
N ASP A 158 12.04 -16.83 0.91
CA ASP A 158 12.66 -16.18 -0.26
C ASP A 158 12.46 -14.66 -0.27
N VAL A 159 11.72 -14.11 0.69
CA VAL A 159 11.38 -12.69 0.82
C VAL A 159 12.04 -12.08 2.04
N GLN A 160 11.56 -12.39 3.24
CA GLN A 160 12.08 -11.79 4.49
C GLN A 160 12.24 -10.27 4.37
N LEU A 161 11.13 -9.59 4.03
CA LEU A 161 11.07 -8.13 3.90
C LEU A 161 9.81 -7.59 4.58
N PRO A 162 9.89 -6.40 5.17
CA PRO A 162 8.72 -5.79 5.79
C PRO A 162 7.66 -5.37 4.77
N VAL A 163 6.40 -5.35 5.20
CA VAL A 163 5.23 -5.00 4.38
C VAL A 163 4.47 -3.83 4.99
N MET A 164 4.16 -2.82 4.18
CA MET A 164 3.20 -1.76 4.49
C MET A 164 1.86 -2.07 3.83
N VAL A 165 0.78 -2.07 4.62
CA VAL A 165 -0.59 -2.11 4.12
C VAL A 165 -1.16 -0.71 4.25
N CYS A 166 -1.36 -0.05 3.10
CA CYS A 166 -1.78 1.33 2.98
C CYS A 166 -3.29 1.44 2.80
N GLN A 167 -3.93 2.37 3.51
CA GLN A 167 -5.34 2.74 3.34
C GLN A 167 -5.52 4.25 3.42
N ASP A 168 -6.48 4.80 2.66
CA ASP A 168 -6.75 6.23 2.63
C ASP A 168 -7.33 6.73 3.96
N GLY A 169 -6.61 7.67 4.60
CA GLY A 169 -7.04 8.29 5.85
C GLY A 169 -8.38 9.01 5.72
N PHE A 170 -9.27 8.84 6.69
CA PHE A 170 -10.66 9.28 6.74
C PHE A 170 -11.57 8.66 5.67
N ILE A 171 -11.14 8.54 4.42
CA ILE A 171 -11.98 8.00 3.34
C ILE A 171 -12.23 6.50 3.54
N THR A 172 -11.17 5.69 3.66
CA THR A 172 -11.28 4.26 3.97
C THR A 172 -11.28 4.04 5.48
N SER A 173 -10.35 4.67 6.18
CA SER A 173 -10.08 4.39 7.59
C SER A 173 -11.27 4.66 8.53
N HIS A 174 -12.17 5.60 8.20
CA HIS A 174 -13.32 6.01 9.03
C HIS A 174 -14.68 5.80 8.36
N SER A 175 -14.74 5.41 7.08
CA SER A 175 -15.99 5.04 6.43
C SER A 175 -16.43 3.67 6.89
N ILE A 176 -17.72 3.52 7.19
CA ILE A 176 -18.29 2.23 7.58
C ILE A 176 -18.79 1.50 6.34
N GLU A 177 -18.25 0.30 6.11
CA GLU A 177 -18.64 -0.58 5.01
C GLU A 177 -19.08 -1.95 5.54
N ASN A 178 -19.83 -2.67 4.72
CA ASN A 178 -20.10 -4.08 4.99
C ASN A 178 -18.89 -4.89 4.52
N ILE A 179 -18.28 -5.64 5.42
CA ILE A 179 -17.15 -6.51 5.11
C ILE A 179 -17.43 -7.94 5.54
N GLU A 180 -16.72 -8.87 4.96
CA GLU A 180 -16.74 -10.29 5.30
C GLU A 180 -15.47 -10.61 6.09
N LEU A 181 -15.64 -10.88 7.38
CA LEU A 181 -14.57 -11.36 8.25
C LEU A 181 -14.47 -12.89 8.18
N GLU A 182 -13.28 -13.40 8.16
CA GLU A 182 -13.02 -14.82 8.25
C GLU A 182 -13.02 -15.29 9.72
N ASN A 183 -13.22 -16.59 9.93
CA ASN A 183 -13.20 -17.19 11.26
C ASN A 183 -11.77 -17.19 11.84
N ASP A 184 -11.60 -16.88 13.13
CA ASP A 184 -10.31 -16.76 13.81
C ASP A 184 -9.42 -17.99 13.64
N GLU A 185 -9.98 -19.21 13.75
CA GLU A 185 -9.20 -20.44 13.60
C GLU A 185 -8.72 -20.66 12.16
N GLU A 186 -9.51 -20.23 11.17
CA GLU A 186 -9.11 -20.30 9.78
C GLU A 186 -8.07 -19.25 9.43
N VAL A 187 -8.16 -18.05 10.01
CA VAL A 187 -7.12 -17.01 9.89
C VAL A 187 -5.81 -17.53 10.50
N LYS A 188 -5.83 -18.07 11.71
CA LYS A 188 -4.64 -18.66 12.34
C LYS A 188 -4.02 -19.75 11.47
N LYS A 189 -4.84 -20.60 10.86
CA LYS A 189 -4.37 -21.65 9.94
C LYS A 189 -3.77 -21.07 8.67
N PHE A 190 -4.38 -20.03 8.09
CA PHE A 190 -3.87 -19.38 6.88
C PHE A 190 -2.56 -18.63 7.15
N VAL A 191 -2.50 -17.81 8.19
CA VAL A 191 -1.31 -17.03 8.56
C VAL A 191 -0.19 -17.98 9.01
N GLY A 192 -0.52 -19.04 9.74
CA GLY A 192 0.43 -20.00 10.23
C GLY A 192 1.27 -19.51 11.40
N GLN A 193 2.11 -20.41 11.93
CA GLN A 193 3.04 -20.05 13.01
C GLN A 193 4.31 -19.44 12.42
N TYR A 194 4.74 -18.29 12.99
CA TYR A 194 6.03 -17.71 12.67
C TYR A 194 7.17 -18.61 13.18
N LYS A 195 8.15 -18.86 12.36
CA LYS A 195 9.34 -19.66 12.67
C LYS A 195 10.54 -19.02 12.00
N PRO A 196 11.14 -18.00 12.64
CA PRO A 196 12.33 -17.35 12.09
C PRO A 196 13.48 -18.36 11.99
N GLU A 197 14.19 -18.34 10.88
CA GLU A 197 15.38 -19.17 10.67
C GLU A 197 16.55 -18.64 11.50
N HIS A 198 16.69 -17.31 11.58
CA HIS A 198 17.74 -16.61 12.31
C HIS A 198 17.16 -15.55 13.22
N TYR A 199 17.49 -15.58 14.51
CA TYR A 199 17.02 -14.61 15.51
C TYR A 199 17.96 -14.53 16.71
N LEU A 200 17.99 -13.36 17.38
CA LEU A 200 18.94 -13.06 18.45
C LEU A 200 18.84 -13.98 19.67
N LEU A 201 17.63 -14.45 20.01
CA LEU A 201 17.41 -15.31 21.18
C LEU A 201 17.63 -16.80 20.90
N ASN A 202 18.17 -17.16 19.73
CA ASN A 202 18.54 -18.53 19.41
C ASN A 202 19.88 -18.89 20.07
N ASP A 203 19.84 -19.51 21.24
CA ASP A 203 21.01 -19.92 22.00
C ASP A 203 21.79 -21.11 21.36
N LYS A 204 21.17 -21.83 20.44
CA LYS A 204 21.79 -22.98 19.73
C LYS A 204 22.63 -22.52 18.55
N GLU A 205 22.20 -21.46 17.87
CA GLU A 205 22.85 -20.85 16.72
C GLU A 205 22.94 -19.34 16.89
N PRO A 206 23.83 -18.87 17.78
CA PRO A 206 23.92 -17.46 18.10
C PRO A 206 24.38 -16.64 16.88
N ILE A 207 23.67 -15.55 16.62
CA ILE A 207 23.94 -14.62 15.52
C ILE A 207 24.10 -13.19 16.02
N ALA A 208 24.69 -12.33 15.18
CA ALA A 208 24.67 -10.89 15.35
C ALA A 208 23.77 -10.28 14.27
N ILE A 209 22.95 -9.32 14.65
CA ILE A 209 22.10 -8.57 13.72
C ILE A 209 22.56 -7.11 13.73
N GLY A 210 22.63 -6.48 12.54
CA GLY A 210 23.06 -5.10 12.39
C GLY A 210 24.60 -4.94 12.45
N PRO A 211 25.38 -5.63 11.57
CA PRO A 211 26.82 -5.45 11.51
C PRO A 211 27.19 -4.03 11.02
N LEU A 212 28.42 -3.60 11.34
CA LEU A 212 29.04 -2.48 10.65
C LEU A 212 29.52 -2.94 9.27
N ASP A 213 28.75 -2.63 8.24
CA ASP A 213 29.13 -2.88 6.86
C ASP A 213 29.90 -1.72 6.27
N LEU A 214 31.12 -1.99 5.85
CA LEU A 214 31.94 -1.05 5.10
C LEU A 214 31.82 -1.34 3.59
N GLN A 215 32.63 -0.63 2.79
CA GLN A 215 32.62 -0.71 1.33
C GLN A 215 32.78 -2.15 0.77
N ALA A 216 33.30 -3.07 1.57
CA ALA A 216 33.54 -4.44 1.12
C ALA A 216 32.28 -5.33 1.10
N TYR A 217 31.22 -4.98 1.84
CA TYR A 217 30.06 -5.87 2.02
C TYR A 217 28.69 -5.21 1.84
N LEU A 218 28.56 -3.89 2.06
CA LEU A 218 27.27 -3.20 1.99
C LEU A 218 26.58 -3.37 0.63
N PHE A 219 27.34 -3.36 -0.46
CA PHE A 219 26.79 -3.48 -1.81
C PHE A 219 26.17 -4.87 -2.04
N GLU A 220 26.84 -5.93 -1.57
CA GLU A 220 26.35 -7.31 -1.65
C GLU A 220 25.08 -7.51 -0.81
N HIS A 221 25.00 -6.94 0.39
CA HIS A 221 23.81 -6.98 1.21
C HIS A 221 22.64 -6.24 0.55
N LYS A 222 22.88 -5.10 -0.07
CA LYS A 222 21.86 -4.38 -0.86
C LYS A 222 21.40 -5.16 -2.09
N ALA A 223 22.30 -5.87 -2.76
CA ALA A 223 21.94 -6.75 -3.87
C ALA A 223 21.04 -7.91 -3.42
N GLN A 224 21.33 -8.52 -2.26
CA GLN A 224 20.46 -9.55 -1.66
C GLN A 224 19.07 -9.01 -1.31
N GLN A 225 18.99 -7.79 -0.77
CA GLN A 225 17.72 -7.12 -0.49
C GLN A 225 16.92 -6.88 -1.78
N ALA A 226 17.59 -6.44 -2.86
CA ALA A 226 16.96 -6.24 -4.17
C ALA A 226 16.45 -7.57 -4.77
N GLU A 227 17.20 -8.66 -4.64
CA GLU A 227 16.74 -9.99 -5.09
C GLU A 227 15.53 -10.49 -4.31
N ALA A 228 15.48 -10.25 -3.00
CA ALA A 228 14.33 -10.56 -2.16
C ALA A 228 13.08 -9.78 -2.60
N MET A 229 13.22 -8.49 -2.92
CA MET A 229 12.14 -7.67 -3.45
C MET A 229 11.63 -8.20 -4.80
N LYS A 230 12.52 -8.69 -5.65
CA LYS A 230 12.16 -9.33 -6.92
C LYS A 230 11.40 -10.64 -6.70
N ASN A 231 11.85 -11.48 -5.75
CA ASN A 231 11.19 -12.72 -5.38
C ASN A 231 9.78 -12.48 -4.81
N ALA A 232 9.56 -11.37 -4.13
CA ALA A 232 8.28 -11.01 -3.56
C ALA A 232 7.14 -10.98 -4.60
N LYS A 233 7.39 -10.63 -5.87
CA LYS A 233 6.36 -10.70 -6.94
C LYS A 233 5.76 -12.10 -7.07
N LYS A 234 6.58 -13.14 -7.06
CA LYS A 234 6.13 -14.52 -7.15
C LYS A 234 5.34 -14.92 -5.91
N VAL A 235 5.88 -14.61 -4.73
CA VAL A 235 5.27 -14.97 -3.44
C VAL A 235 3.91 -14.28 -3.26
N ILE A 236 3.78 -13.01 -3.63
CA ILE A 236 2.51 -12.28 -3.58
C ILE A 236 1.44 -12.96 -4.44
N LYS A 237 1.79 -13.42 -5.64
CA LYS A 237 0.85 -14.20 -6.50
C LYS A 237 0.46 -15.54 -5.88
N GLU A 238 1.41 -16.24 -5.28
CA GLU A 238 1.16 -17.52 -4.63
C GLU A 238 0.24 -17.37 -3.41
N VAL A 239 0.55 -16.43 -2.52
CA VAL A 239 -0.29 -16.13 -1.34
C VAL A 239 -1.69 -15.66 -1.76
N ALA A 240 -1.80 -14.81 -2.78
CA ALA A 240 -3.10 -14.35 -3.28
C ALA A 240 -3.94 -15.50 -3.84
N LYS A 241 -3.35 -16.48 -4.54
CA LYS A 241 -4.05 -17.68 -5.02
C LYS A 241 -4.50 -18.60 -3.87
N GLU A 242 -3.68 -18.76 -2.83
CA GLU A 242 -4.08 -19.51 -1.64
C GLU A 242 -5.24 -18.81 -0.92
N PHE A 243 -5.19 -17.47 -0.83
CA PHE A 243 -6.24 -16.65 -0.25
C PHE A 243 -7.54 -16.75 -1.06
N GLU A 244 -7.48 -16.64 -2.40
CA GLU A 244 -8.64 -16.82 -3.29
C GLU A 244 -9.27 -18.22 -3.13
N LYS A 245 -8.46 -19.26 -3.05
CA LYS A 245 -8.94 -20.63 -2.85
C LYS A 245 -9.69 -20.80 -1.51
N TRP A 246 -9.27 -20.08 -0.49
CA TRP A 246 -9.88 -20.12 0.84
C TRP A 246 -11.15 -19.27 0.92
N THR A 247 -11.08 -18.01 0.50
CA THR A 247 -12.12 -17.00 0.72
C THR A 247 -13.03 -16.76 -0.49
N GLY A 248 -12.58 -17.16 -1.69
CA GLY A 248 -13.23 -16.80 -2.96
C GLY A 248 -12.91 -15.38 -3.45
N ARG A 249 -12.20 -14.57 -2.64
CA ARG A 249 -11.81 -13.20 -3.01
C ARG A 249 -10.47 -13.22 -3.75
N LYS A 250 -10.48 -12.64 -4.96
CA LYS A 250 -9.33 -12.67 -5.87
C LYS A 250 -8.54 -11.38 -5.79
N TYR A 251 -7.22 -11.50 -5.64
CA TYR A 251 -6.27 -10.38 -5.63
C TYR A 251 -5.13 -10.61 -6.64
N GLU A 252 -4.86 -9.57 -7.43
CA GLU A 252 -3.73 -9.51 -8.35
C GLU A 252 -2.83 -8.32 -7.98
N PHE A 253 -1.78 -8.06 -8.75
CA PHE A 253 -0.95 -6.86 -8.58
C PHE A 253 -1.74 -5.57 -8.81
N PHE A 254 -2.70 -5.62 -9.72
CA PHE A 254 -3.66 -4.58 -10.06
C PHE A 254 -4.95 -5.20 -10.57
N GLU A 255 -6.02 -4.44 -10.49
CA GLU A 255 -7.31 -4.80 -11.08
C GLU A 255 -7.46 -4.11 -12.44
N LYS A 256 -7.92 -4.88 -13.43
CA LYS A 256 -8.32 -4.37 -14.76
C LYS A 256 -9.84 -4.20 -14.78
N TYR A 257 -10.31 -2.99 -14.54
CA TYR A 257 -11.74 -2.73 -14.61
C TYR A 257 -12.15 -2.26 -16.00
N LYS A 258 -12.90 -3.10 -16.74
CA LYS A 258 -13.30 -2.85 -18.14
C LYS A 258 -12.13 -2.39 -19.03
N LEU A 259 -10.94 -2.95 -18.82
CA LEU A 259 -9.71 -2.52 -19.49
C LEU A 259 -9.44 -3.31 -20.79
N ASP A 260 -9.94 -4.54 -20.92
CA ASP A 260 -9.56 -5.45 -22.01
C ASP A 260 -9.93 -4.94 -23.42
N ASP A 261 -11.04 -4.18 -23.55
CA ASP A 261 -11.50 -3.54 -24.78
C ASP A 261 -11.46 -2.01 -24.73
N ALA A 262 -10.79 -1.45 -23.72
CA ALA A 262 -10.69 -0.01 -23.54
C ALA A 262 -9.80 0.64 -24.61
N GLU A 263 -10.14 1.87 -24.97
CA GLU A 263 -9.32 2.75 -25.81
C GLU A 263 -8.57 3.80 -25.00
N ILE A 264 -9.14 4.19 -23.86
CA ILE A 264 -8.57 5.15 -22.92
C ILE A 264 -8.71 4.63 -21.51
N ALA A 265 -7.75 4.93 -20.64
CA ALA A 265 -7.80 4.47 -19.25
C ALA A 265 -7.22 5.47 -18.27
N ILE A 266 -7.68 5.35 -17.02
CA ILE A 266 -7.05 5.95 -15.84
C ILE A 266 -6.25 4.85 -15.12
N VAL A 267 -5.10 5.24 -14.55
CA VAL A 267 -4.35 4.45 -13.57
C VAL A 267 -4.39 5.19 -12.24
N CYS A 268 -4.83 4.53 -11.19
CA CYS A 268 -4.85 5.12 -9.84
C CYS A 268 -4.68 4.05 -8.75
N MET A 269 -4.57 4.50 -7.50
CA MET A 269 -4.46 3.67 -6.29
C MET A 269 -5.57 4.01 -5.29
N ASN A 270 -5.76 3.13 -4.31
CA ASN A 270 -6.66 3.30 -3.16
C ASN A 270 -8.12 3.67 -3.52
N SER A 271 -8.77 4.43 -2.65
CA SER A 271 -10.21 4.72 -2.66
C SER A 271 -10.72 5.42 -3.93
N THR A 272 -9.86 6.15 -4.64
CA THR A 272 -10.23 6.83 -5.90
C THR A 272 -10.69 5.85 -6.98
N ALA A 273 -10.27 4.59 -6.88
CA ALA A 273 -10.69 3.55 -7.81
C ALA A 273 -12.21 3.35 -7.80
N GLY A 274 -12.86 3.39 -6.63
CA GLY A 274 -14.32 3.25 -6.53
C GLY A 274 -15.08 4.33 -7.28
N THR A 275 -14.69 5.61 -7.10
CA THR A 275 -15.26 6.73 -7.86
C THR A 275 -15.00 6.58 -9.36
N THR A 276 -13.80 6.16 -9.73
CA THR A 276 -13.41 5.96 -11.13
C THR A 276 -14.21 4.83 -11.79
N LYS A 277 -14.44 3.71 -11.10
CA LYS A 277 -15.29 2.61 -11.58
C LYS A 277 -16.70 3.10 -11.91
N ALA A 278 -17.30 3.90 -11.02
CA ALA A 278 -18.63 4.48 -11.26
C ALA A 278 -18.67 5.37 -12.51
N VAL A 279 -17.63 6.19 -12.73
CA VAL A 279 -17.51 7.03 -13.94
C VAL A 279 -17.29 6.18 -15.20
N VAL A 280 -16.46 5.14 -15.12
CA VAL A 280 -16.27 4.20 -16.23
C VAL A 280 -17.60 3.56 -16.64
N ASP A 281 -18.44 3.15 -15.69
CA ASP A 281 -19.75 2.57 -15.97
C ASP A 281 -20.64 3.55 -16.74
N GLU A 282 -20.77 4.78 -16.28
CA GLU A 282 -21.54 5.82 -16.94
C GLU A 282 -21.02 6.18 -18.36
N LEU A 283 -19.70 6.18 -18.54
CA LEU A 283 -19.09 6.42 -19.85
C LEU A 283 -19.32 5.25 -20.80
N ARG A 284 -19.25 4.01 -20.31
CA ARG A 284 -19.55 2.81 -21.08
C ARG A 284 -21.01 2.76 -21.54
N GLU A 285 -21.96 3.21 -20.71
CA GLU A 285 -23.36 3.35 -21.13
C GLU A 285 -23.52 4.37 -22.27
N LYS A 286 -22.67 5.41 -22.31
CA LYS A 286 -22.60 6.40 -23.39
C LYS A 286 -21.80 5.92 -24.62
N GLY A 287 -21.31 4.67 -24.62
CA GLY A 287 -20.54 4.07 -25.73
C GLY A 287 -19.05 4.43 -25.76
N VAL A 288 -18.52 5.08 -24.70
CA VAL A 288 -17.10 5.39 -24.59
C VAL A 288 -16.34 4.18 -24.06
N LYS A 289 -15.31 3.75 -24.76
CA LYS A 289 -14.46 2.63 -24.34
C LYS A 289 -13.44 3.05 -23.28
N ALA A 290 -13.95 3.46 -22.13
CA ALA A 290 -13.16 3.81 -20.96
C ALA A 290 -12.82 2.57 -20.12
N GLY A 291 -11.65 2.56 -19.48
CA GLY A 291 -11.21 1.52 -18.57
C GLY A 291 -10.43 2.10 -17.38
N LEU A 292 -10.16 1.28 -16.38
CA LEU A 292 -9.36 1.62 -15.20
C LEU A 292 -8.36 0.51 -14.92
N LEU A 293 -7.11 0.88 -14.61
CA LEU A 293 -6.13 0.04 -13.95
C LEU A 293 -6.00 0.53 -12.50
N LYS A 294 -6.51 -0.25 -11.54
CA LYS A 294 -6.35 0.04 -10.11
C LYS A 294 -5.13 -0.71 -9.59
N LEU A 295 -4.05 0.01 -9.28
CA LEU A 295 -2.85 -0.59 -8.74
C LEU A 295 -3.04 -0.94 -7.26
N ARG A 296 -2.78 -2.20 -6.88
CA ARG A 296 -2.76 -2.68 -5.50
C ARG A 296 -1.34 -2.82 -4.97
N MET A 297 -0.43 -3.40 -5.73
CA MET A 297 0.96 -3.59 -5.37
C MET A 297 1.83 -2.48 -5.98
N PHE A 298 2.28 -1.53 -5.15
CA PHE A 298 3.16 -0.44 -5.60
C PHE A 298 4.65 -0.82 -5.49
N ARG A 299 5.01 -1.64 -4.51
CA ARG A 299 6.35 -2.24 -4.37
C ARG A 299 6.24 -3.74 -4.04
N PRO A 300 6.98 -4.59 -4.74
CA PRO A 300 7.75 -4.30 -5.97
C PRO A 300 6.85 -3.81 -7.12
N PHE A 301 7.35 -2.89 -7.94
CA PHE A 301 6.53 -2.34 -9.04
C PHE A 301 6.36 -3.37 -10.17
N PRO A 302 5.12 -3.71 -10.58
CA PRO A 302 4.87 -4.74 -11.59
C PRO A 302 5.03 -4.19 -13.03
N ALA A 303 6.25 -3.76 -13.37
CA ALA A 303 6.55 -2.97 -14.57
C ALA A 303 6.16 -3.67 -15.88
N GLU A 304 6.50 -4.97 -16.01
CA GLU A 304 6.19 -5.73 -17.21
C GLU A 304 4.69 -5.90 -17.39
N GLU A 305 3.99 -6.26 -16.32
CA GLU A 305 2.55 -6.50 -16.34
C GLU A 305 1.74 -5.21 -16.61
N ILE A 306 2.20 -4.07 -16.06
CA ILE A 306 1.60 -2.76 -16.34
C ILE A 306 1.82 -2.37 -17.80
N ALA A 307 3.06 -2.50 -18.30
CA ALA A 307 3.37 -2.18 -19.68
C ALA A 307 2.56 -3.04 -20.67
N GLU A 308 2.36 -4.31 -20.35
CA GLU A 308 1.50 -5.21 -21.13
C GLU A 308 0.03 -4.79 -21.07
N ALA A 309 -0.48 -4.42 -19.89
CA ALA A 309 -1.87 -4.02 -19.71
C ALA A 309 -2.23 -2.71 -20.44
N LEU A 310 -1.26 -1.78 -20.55
CA LEU A 310 -1.49 -0.46 -21.12
C LEU A 310 -1.12 -0.31 -22.60
N GLN A 311 -0.33 -1.23 -23.18
CA GLN A 311 0.25 -1.08 -24.52
C GLN A 311 -0.74 -0.91 -25.69
N GLY A 312 -1.98 -1.32 -25.52
CA GLY A 312 -3.01 -1.25 -26.57
C GLY A 312 -3.91 -0.01 -26.50
N LEU A 313 -3.72 0.82 -25.48
CA LEU A 313 -4.54 2.00 -25.27
C LEU A 313 -4.09 3.15 -26.17
N LYS A 314 -5.04 4.04 -26.50
CA LYS A 314 -4.78 5.25 -27.31
C LYS A 314 -4.30 6.44 -26.47
N ALA A 315 -4.72 6.52 -25.20
CA ALA A 315 -4.24 7.49 -24.22
C ALA A 315 -4.49 7.01 -22.79
N VAL A 316 -3.61 7.40 -21.85
CA VAL A 316 -3.68 7.01 -20.43
C VAL A 316 -3.46 8.24 -19.55
N ALA A 317 -4.28 8.38 -18.52
CA ALA A 317 -4.07 9.33 -17.42
C ALA A 317 -3.62 8.61 -16.16
N ILE A 318 -2.57 9.10 -15.53
CA ILE A 318 -2.08 8.60 -14.25
C ILE A 318 -2.45 9.61 -13.17
N LEU A 319 -3.17 9.16 -12.14
CA LEU A 319 -3.61 9.98 -11.03
C LEU A 319 -2.70 9.76 -9.82
N ASP A 320 -1.98 10.80 -9.40
CA ASP A 320 -1.11 10.81 -8.23
C ASP A 320 -1.72 11.64 -7.10
N LYS A 321 -1.92 11.01 -5.93
CA LYS A 321 -2.37 11.68 -4.70
C LYS A 321 -1.17 12.18 -3.87
N ALA A 322 -0.06 12.46 -4.53
CA ALA A 322 1.14 13.07 -3.99
C ALA A 322 1.90 13.76 -5.12
N ASP A 323 2.42 14.93 -4.84
CA ASP A 323 3.29 15.65 -5.77
C ASP A 323 4.75 15.38 -5.43
N SER A 324 5.53 14.90 -6.39
CA SER A 324 6.98 14.68 -6.21
C SER A 324 7.78 15.99 -6.23
N LEU A 325 7.17 17.12 -6.58
CA LEU A 325 7.78 18.47 -6.67
C LEU A 325 9.04 18.52 -7.57
N ASN A 326 9.12 17.62 -8.55
CA ASN A 326 10.25 17.45 -9.47
C ASN A 326 10.00 18.08 -10.86
N SER A 327 8.83 18.71 -11.07
CA SER A 327 8.38 19.31 -12.33
C SER A 327 8.13 18.33 -13.50
N ALA A 328 8.20 17.01 -13.26
CA ALA A 328 7.99 16.00 -14.29
C ALA A 328 6.70 15.17 -14.07
N GLY A 329 6.29 15.00 -12.82
CA GLY A 329 5.09 14.24 -12.45
C GLY A 329 5.16 13.65 -11.06
N GLY A 330 4.09 12.97 -10.65
CA GLY A 330 4.03 12.25 -9.39
C GLY A 330 4.71 10.88 -9.46
N ALA A 331 4.86 10.24 -8.31
CA ALA A 331 5.62 9.00 -8.15
C ALA A 331 5.05 7.82 -8.99
N LEU A 332 3.72 7.69 -9.04
CA LEU A 332 3.08 6.65 -9.85
C LEU A 332 3.31 6.91 -11.35
N PHE A 333 3.20 8.18 -11.78
CA PHE A 333 3.45 8.55 -13.17
C PHE A 333 4.89 8.23 -13.57
N GLU A 334 5.89 8.55 -12.73
CA GLU A 334 7.29 8.23 -12.97
C GLU A 334 7.50 6.72 -13.14
N ASP A 335 6.94 5.91 -12.24
CA ASP A 335 7.10 4.46 -12.28
C ASP A 335 6.39 3.84 -13.50
N VAL A 336 5.18 4.31 -13.86
CA VAL A 336 4.46 3.84 -15.06
C VAL A 336 5.20 4.23 -16.33
N THR A 337 5.67 5.48 -16.44
CA THR A 337 6.44 5.93 -17.62
C THR A 337 7.74 5.17 -17.77
N SER A 338 8.45 4.93 -16.66
CA SER A 338 9.66 4.10 -16.64
C SER A 338 9.35 2.66 -17.08
N ALA A 339 8.27 2.06 -16.57
CA ALA A 339 7.84 0.72 -16.97
C ALA A 339 7.56 0.63 -18.46
N MET A 340 6.83 1.60 -19.02
CA MET A 340 6.53 1.65 -20.46
C MET A 340 7.81 1.79 -21.30
N TYR A 341 8.71 2.69 -20.90
CA TYR A 341 9.97 2.93 -21.61
C TYR A 341 10.87 1.70 -21.63
N VAL A 342 11.11 1.07 -20.48
CA VAL A 342 11.97 -0.10 -20.35
C VAL A 342 11.43 -1.28 -21.14
N ASN A 343 10.11 -1.45 -21.18
CA ASN A 343 9.44 -2.51 -21.93
C ASN A 343 9.20 -2.15 -23.42
N LYS A 344 9.73 -1.01 -23.90
CA LYS A 344 9.61 -0.55 -25.29
C LYS A 344 8.16 -0.38 -25.76
N LYS A 345 7.28 0.09 -24.86
CA LYS A 345 5.88 0.39 -25.15
C LYS A 345 5.69 1.90 -25.18
N GLN A 346 4.82 2.36 -26.08
CA GLN A 346 4.52 3.79 -26.22
C GLN A 346 3.02 4.00 -26.25
N VAL A 347 2.55 4.84 -25.35
CA VAL A 347 1.16 5.31 -25.28
C VAL A 347 1.22 6.78 -24.84
N PRO A 348 0.43 7.69 -25.43
CA PRO A 348 0.29 9.05 -24.91
C PRO A 348 -0.15 9.02 -23.45
N MET A 349 0.61 9.66 -22.55
CA MET A 349 0.33 9.66 -21.13
C MET A 349 0.31 11.07 -20.57
N VAL A 350 -0.61 11.30 -19.63
CA VAL A 350 -0.71 12.55 -18.85
C VAL A 350 -0.83 12.22 -17.37
N ASN A 351 -0.29 13.10 -16.54
CA ASN A 351 -0.33 12.99 -15.09
C ASN A 351 -1.27 14.03 -14.50
N TYR A 352 -2.05 13.66 -13.51
CA TYR A 352 -2.85 14.54 -12.70
C TYR A 352 -2.49 14.41 -11.23
N ILE A 353 -1.96 15.47 -10.65
CA ILE A 353 -1.83 15.61 -9.20
C ILE A 353 -3.21 16.01 -8.66
N TYR A 354 -3.73 15.25 -7.70
CA TYR A 354 -5.09 15.43 -7.20
C TYR A 354 -5.23 15.06 -5.73
N GLY A 355 -6.31 15.48 -5.11
CA GLY A 355 -6.71 15.01 -3.77
C GLY A 355 -5.74 15.37 -2.63
N ILE A 356 -4.74 16.22 -2.88
CA ILE A 356 -3.75 16.62 -1.88
C ILE A 356 -4.43 17.16 -0.63
N GLY A 357 -3.99 16.65 0.54
CA GLY A 357 -4.52 17.06 1.84
C GLY A 357 -6.01 16.71 2.03
N GLY A 358 -6.49 15.64 1.37
CA GLY A 358 -7.85 15.13 1.50
C GLY A 358 -8.90 15.91 0.71
N ARG A 359 -8.49 16.70 -0.29
CA ARG A 359 -9.47 17.36 -1.16
C ARG A 359 -10.31 16.31 -1.89
N ASP A 360 -11.63 16.43 -1.78
CA ASP A 360 -12.56 15.54 -2.46
C ASP A 360 -12.32 15.50 -3.97
N THR A 361 -12.43 14.31 -4.53
CA THR A 361 -12.35 14.06 -5.97
C THR A 361 -13.70 13.57 -6.46
N THR A 362 -14.40 14.45 -7.18
CA THR A 362 -15.77 14.20 -7.62
C THR A 362 -15.82 13.38 -8.92
N LYS A 363 -16.96 12.71 -9.15
CA LYS A 363 -17.25 12.04 -10.44
C LYS A 363 -17.05 12.97 -11.64
N MET A 364 -17.48 14.23 -11.53
CA MET A 364 -17.34 15.23 -12.59
C MET A 364 -15.86 15.53 -12.91
N GLN A 365 -14.99 15.55 -11.90
CA GLN A 365 -13.55 15.73 -12.11
C GLN A 365 -12.93 14.50 -12.78
N ILE A 366 -13.30 13.30 -12.37
CA ILE A 366 -12.84 12.06 -13.03
C ILE A 366 -13.36 11.99 -14.47
N GLU A 367 -14.63 12.37 -14.72
CA GLU A 367 -15.19 12.46 -16.09
C GLU A 367 -14.40 13.46 -16.94
N SER A 368 -13.99 14.60 -16.37
CA SER A 368 -13.18 15.60 -17.12
C SER A 368 -11.83 15.02 -17.55
N VAL A 369 -11.19 14.14 -16.75
CA VAL A 369 -9.96 13.45 -17.14
C VAL A 369 -10.21 12.55 -18.36
N TYR A 370 -11.29 11.78 -18.38
CA TYR A 370 -11.64 10.98 -19.56
C TYR A 370 -11.96 11.82 -20.80
N ASN A 371 -12.59 12.98 -20.62
CA ASN A 371 -12.83 13.92 -21.73
C ASN A 371 -11.51 14.45 -22.30
N ASP A 372 -10.54 14.79 -21.45
CA ASP A 372 -9.20 15.19 -21.90
C ASP A 372 -8.49 14.03 -22.65
N LEU A 373 -8.64 12.78 -22.19
CA LEU A 373 -8.09 11.63 -22.91
C LEU A 373 -8.74 11.46 -24.29
N GLN A 374 -10.05 11.66 -24.43
CA GLN A 374 -10.72 11.61 -25.73
C GLN A 374 -10.20 12.71 -26.67
N GLU A 375 -9.89 13.90 -26.14
CA GLU A 375 -9.32 14.98 -26.94
C GLU A 375 -7.88 14.66 -27.38
N ILE A 376 -7.06 14.10 -26.50
CA ILE A 376 -5.72 13.59 -26.85
C ILE A 376 -5.79 12.55 -27.96
N VAL A 377 -6.75 11.62 -27.90
CA VAL A 377 -6.95 10.62 -28.98
C VAL A 377 -7.31 11.27 -30.30
N LYS A 378 -8.10 12.34 -30.32
CA LYS A 378 -8.50 13.05 -31.54
C LYS A 378 -7.39 13.90 -32.14
N THR A 379 -6.64 14.60 -31.30
CA THR A 379 -5.62 15.56 -31.74
C THR A 379 -4.23 14.95 -31.92
N GLY A 380 -3.95 13.87 -31.18
CA GLY A 380 -2.61 13.28 -31.07
C GLY A 380 -1.68 14.06 -30.13
N GLU A 381 -2.15 15.12 -29.49
CA GLU A 381 -1.32 16.01 -28.65
C GLU A 381 -1.72 15.90 -27.17
N THR A 382 -0.75 15.65 -26.32
CA THR A 382 -0.94 15.62 -24.87
C THR A 382 -0.97 17.03 -24.25
N GLY A 383 -0.43 18.03 -24.93
CA GLY A 383 -0.18 19.35 -24.33
C GLY A 383 0.76 19.26 -23.13
N ASN A 384 0.46 20.03 -22.05
CA ASN A 384 1.21 19.86 -20.79
C ASN A 384 0.86 18.51 -20.15
N PRO A 385 1.79 17.57 -20.05
CA PRO A 385 1.52 16.25 -19.47
C PRO A 385 1.42 16.26 -17.94
N TYR A 386 1.85 17.31 -17.27
CA TYR A 386 1.82 17.44 -15.81
C TYR A 386 0.76 18.49 -15.41
N ARG A 387 -0.29 18.06 -14.73
CA ARG A 387 -1.51 18.84 -14.48
C ARG A 387 -1.97 18.70 -13.03
N TYR A 388 -2.78 19.65 -12.58
CA TYR A 388 -3.49 19.60 -11.30
C TYR A 388 -4.98 19.43 -11.52
N LEU A 389 -5.61 18.46 -10.86
CA LEU A 389 -7.05 18.22 -10.90
C LEU A 389 -7.69 18.79 -9.62
N GLY A 390 -8.69 19.66 -9.79
CA GLY A 390 -9.42 20.26 -8.68
C GLY A 390 -8.69 21.41 -7.97
N LEU A 391 -7.60 21.93 -8.55
CA LEU A 391 -6.95 23.15 -8.04
C LEU A 391 -7.89 24.34 -8.25
N ARG A 392 -8.13 25.13 -7.19
CA ARG A 392 -8.90 26.38 -7.30
C ARG A 392 -8.06 27.39 -8.08
N LYS A 393 -8.64 27.94 -9.14
CA LYS A 393 -8.06 29.12 -9.78
C LYS A 393 -8.31 30.30 -8.82
N GLY A 394 -7.27 31.07 -8.52
CA GLY A 394 -7.45 32.33 -7.81
C GLY A 394 -8.41 33.21 -8.58
N GLU A 395 -9.21 34.00 -7.89
CA GLU A 395 -9.90 35.14 -8.53
C GLU A 395 -8.80 36.07 -9.02
N GLU A 396 -8.70 36.23 -10.35
CA GLU A 396 -7.87 37.28 -10.96
C GLU A 396 -8.46 38.66 -10.68
#